data_f4836ae817f455ad1e2f3bf4ad9db465
#
_entry.id   f4836ae817f455ad1e2f3bf4ad9db465
#
_cell.length_a   1.000
_cell.length_b   1.000
_cell.length_c   1.000
_cell.angle_alpha   90.00
_cell.angle_beta   90.00
_cell.angle_gamma   90.00
#
_symmetry.space_group_name_H-M   'P 1'
#
loop_
_entity.id
_entity.type
_entity.pdbx_description
1 polymer ?
#
loop_
_entity_poly.entity_id
_entity_poly.type
_entity_poly.pdbx_seq_one_letter_code
_entity_poly.pdbx_strand_id
1 'polypeptide(L)'
;MAFDKSFYGGCAAGAVGLLIVLFIVTLIVAYSGAYNVAASEDHTAFARWTLDTTMRNSVEGRASDIDVPASFTAEAVAAGAVQYQAMCEHCHAGPGVERAQWAEGLLPQPPHLTEAAAMWQPNEVFWLVKHGV
;
A
#
# COMPACT_ATOMS: atom_id res chain seq x y z
N MET A 1 -39.15 23.31 12.48
CA MET A 1 -39.98 22.28 11.85
C MET A 1 -39.45 20.93 12.36
N ALA A 2 -40.29 20.19 13.11
CA ALA A 2 -39.92 18.82 13.51
C ALA A 2 -40.40 17.87 12.43
N PHE A 3 -39.54 17.04 11.89
CA PHE A 3 -39.93 16.00 10.96
C PHE A 3 -40.75 14.92 11.67
N ASP A 4 -41.75 14.37 10.99
CA ASP A 4 -42.60 13.32 11.50
C ASP A 4 -41.86 11.97 11.63
N LYS A 5 -42.33 11.10 12.53
CA LYS A 5 -41.76 9.75 12.73
C LYS A 5 -41.74 8.91 11.45
N SER A 6 -42.70 9.11 10.56
CA SER A 6 -42.75 8.45 9.26
C SER A 6 -41.58 8.85 8.35
N PHE A 7 -41.13 10.12 8.42
CA PHE A 7 -39.97 10.60 7.68
C PHE A 7 -38.67 9.89 8.14
N TYR A 8 -38.46 9.82 9.45
CA TYR A 8 -37.28 9.10 9.98
C TYR A 8 -37.33 7.61 9.66
N GLY A 9 -38.51 7.00 9.73
CA GLY A 9 -38.72 5.61 9.32
C GLY A 9 -38.36 5.37 7.85
N GLY A 10 -38.79 6.25 6.96
CA GLY A 10 -38.47 6.21 5.54
C GLY A 10 -36.97 6.37 5.25
N CYS A 11 -36.31 7.33 5.93
CA CYS A 11 -34.88 7.52 5.82
C CYS A 11 -34.07 6.30 6.32
N ALA A 12 -34.48 5.71 7.44
CA ALA A 12 -33.85 4.51 7.96
C ALA A 12 -34.01 3.30 7.04
N ALA A 13 -35.21 3.09 6.50
CA ALA A 13 -35.47 2.02 5.53
C ALA A 13 -34.66 2.21 4.24
N GLY A 14 -34.57 3.45 3.74
CA GLY A 14 -33.75 3.80 2.57
C GLY A 14 -32.26 3.55 2.80
N ALA A 15 -31.73 3.95 3.98
CA ALA A 15 -30.35 3.71 4.33
C ALA A 15 -30.04 2.21 4.44
N VAL A 16 -30.90 1.42 5.09
CA VAL A 16 -30.75 -0.04 5.18
C VAL A 16 -30.81 -0.67 3.78
N GLY A 17 -31.75 -0.25 2.94
CA GLY A 17 -31.86 -0.74 1.55
C GLY A 17 -30.59 -0.46 0.74
N LEU A 18 -30.03 0.75 0.86
CA LEU A 18 -28.78 1.11 0.19
C LEU A 18 -27.61 0.23 0.68
N LEU A 19 -27.48 0.02 1.99
CA LEU A 19 -26.42 -0.84 2.55
C LEU A 19 -26.54 -2.28 2.04
N ILE A 20 -27.76 -2.82 1.95
CA ILE A 20 -28.00 -4.17 1.38
C ILE A 20 -27.56 -4.22 -0.07
N VAL A 21 -27.93 -3.23 -0.88
CA VAL A 21 -27.53 -3.17 -2.30
C VAL A 21 -26.02 -3.10 -2.44
N LEU A 22 -25.34 -2.22 -1.69
CA LEU A 22 -23.89 -2.10 -1.71
C LEU A 22 -23.20 -3.42 -1.29
N PHE A 23 -23.73 -4.09 -0.28
CA PHE A 23 -23.23 -5.39 0.15
C PHE A 23 -23.37 -6.45 -0.94
N ILE A 24 -24.54 -6.54 -1.59
CA ILE A 24 -24.77 -7.48 -2.68
C ILE A 24 -23.83 -7.19 -3.87
N VAL A 25 -23.66 -5.91 -4.25
CA VAL A 25 -22.71 -5.51 -5.30
C VAL A 25 -21.29 -5.93 -4.96
N THR A 26 -20.87 -5.73 -3.71
CA THR A 26 -19.56 -6.17 -3.25
C THR A 26 -19.38 -7.68 -3.39
N LEU A 27 -20.39 -8.47 -3.01
CA LEU A 27 -20.35 -9.92 -3.18
C LEU A 27 -20.33 -10.34 -4.66
N ILE A 28 -21.09 -9.66 -5.50
CA ILE A 28 -21.06 -9.92 -6.95
C ILE A 28 -19.66 -9.67 -7.52
N VAL A 29 -19.03 -8.53 -7.19
CA VAL A 29 -17.66 -8.23 -7.63
C VAL A 29 -16.68 -9.26 -7.11
N ALA A 30 -16.78 -9.66 -5.83
CA ALA A 30 -15.86 -10.61 -5.21
C ALA A 30 -15.95 -12.02 -5.82
N TYR A 31 -17.17 -12.48 -6.13
CA TYR A 31 -17.38 -13.87 -6.57
C TYR A 31 -17.51 -14.05 -8.09
N SER A 32 -17.77 -12.99 -8.86
CA SER A 32 -17.94 -13.09 -10.31
C SER A 32 -16.63 -13.17 -11.10
N GLY A 33 -15.50 -12.80 -10.49
CA GLY A 33 -14.25 -12.63 -11.21
C GLY A 33 -14.26 -11.44 -12.19
N ALA A 34 -15.22 -10.53 -12.09
CA ALA A 34 -15.33 -9.36 -12.97
C ALA A 34 -14.19 -8.35 -12.77
N TYR A 35 -13.61 -8.32 -11.56
CA TYR A 35 -12.45 -7.48 -11.26
C TYR A 35 -11.17 -8.25 -11.53
N ASN A 36 -10.36 -7.78 -12.49
CA ASN A 36 -9.08 -8.39 -12.80
C ASN A 36 -8.04 -8.07 -11.72
N VAL A 37 -7.48 -9.11 -11.09
CA VAL A 37 -6.43 -9.01 -10.05
C VAL A 37 -5.06 -9.44 -10.56
N ALA A 38 -4.89 -9.61 -11.88
CA ALA A 38 -3.62 -10.00 -12.45
C ALA A 38 -2.55 -8.92 -12.19
N ALA A 39 -1.35 -9.33 -11.81
CA ALA A 39 -0.22 -8.42 -11.57
C ALA A 39 0.34 -7.80 -12.87
N SER A 40 -0.18 -8.18 -14.03
CA SER A 40 0.15 -7.57 -15.33
C SER A 40 -0.82 -6.45 -15.74
N GLU A 41 -1.83 -6.17 -14.94
CA GLU A 41 -2.87 -5.19 -15.25
C GLU A 41 -2.97 -4.14 -14.15
N ASP A 42 -3.06 -2.89 -14.55
CA ASP A 42 -3.25 -1.78 -13.62
C ASP A 42 -4.60 -1.86 -12.90
N HIS A 43 -4.58 -1.69 -11.61
CA HIS A 43 -5.81 -1.49 -10.83
C HIS A 43 -6.53 -0.21 -11.25
N THR A 44 -7.86 -0.18 -11.06
CA THR A 44 -8.62 1.06 -11.25
C THR A 44 -8.05 2.18 -10.36
N ALA A 45 -8.17 3.43 -10.80
CA ALA A 45 -7.66 4.58 -10.04
C ALA A 45 -8.20 4.63 -8.60
N PHE A 46 -9.47 4.23 -8.39
CA PHE A 46 -10.08 4.16 -7.07
C PHE A 46 -9.46 3.05 -6.20
N ALA A 47 -9.25 1.85 -6.75
CA ALA A 47 -8.63 0.75 -6.03
C ALA A 47 -7.19 1.09 -5.66
N ARG A 48 -6.41 1.63 -6.59
CA ARG A 48 -5.04 2.08 -6.36
C ARG A 48 -4.97 3.14 -5.25
N TRP A 49 -5.77 4.20 -5.35
CA TRP A 49 -5.84 5.24 -4.32
C TRP A 49 -6.19 4.66 -2.94
N THR A 50 -7.17 3.76 -2.88
CA THR A 50 -7.60 3.13 -1.62
C THR A 50 -6.48 2.30 -1.01
N LEU A 51 -5.82 1.46 -1.83
CA LEU A 51 -4.73 0.59 -1.39
C LEU A 51 -3.52 1.41 -0.93
N ASP A 52 -3.08 2.40 -1.71
CA ASP A 52 -1.96 3.28 -1.37
C ASP A 52 -2.22 4.06 -0.07
N THR A 53 -3.41 4.64 0.06
CA THR A 53 -3.77 5.41 1.26
C THR A 53 -3.80 4.49 2.49
N THR A 54 -4.39 3.32 2.36
CA THR A 54 -4.46 2.33 3.45
C THR A 54 -3.07 1.84 3.83
N MET A 55 -2.22 1.54 2.86
CA MET A 55 -0.85 1.11 3.07
C MET A 55 -0.05 2.17 3.82
N ARG A 56 -0.04 3.42 3.34
CA ARG A 56 0.69 4.53 3.98
C ARG A 56 0.27 4.73 5.43
N ASN A 57 -1.03 4.88 5.70
CA ASN A 57 -1.55 5.05 7.07
C ASN A 57 -1.26 3.83 7.95
N SER A 58 -1.28 2.63 7.38
CA SER A 58 -0.96 1.39 8.11
C SER A 58 0.50 1.33 8.51
N VAL A 59 1.41 1.72 7.62
CA VAL A 59 2.87 1.78 7.88
C VAL A 59 3.16 2.83 8.95
N GLU A 60 2.69 4.06 8.74
CA GLU A 60 2.88 5.18 9.68
C GLU A 60 2.41 4.83 11.09
N GLY A 61 1.18 4.32 11.22
CA GLY A 61 0.63 3.97 12.53
C GLY A 61 1.34 2.81 13.22
N ARG A 62 1.90 1.84 12.48
CA ARG A 62 2.58 0.69 13.05
C ARG A 62 4.08 0.88 13.26
N ALA A 63 4.68 1.80 12.52
CA ALA A 63 6.08 2.15 12.66
C ALA A 63 6.33 3.16 13.80
N SER A 64 5.29 3.84 14.29
CA SER A 64 5.41 4.90 15.29
C SER A 64 6.13 4.48 16.58
N ASP A 65 5.98 3.21 16.98
CA ASP A 65 6.57 2.68 18.21
C ASP A 65 7.94 1.99 17.98
N ILE A 66 8.49 2.10 16.75
CA ILE A 66 9.78 1.50 16.41
C ILE A 66 10.89 2.51 16.64
N ASP A 67 11.74 2.23 17.63
CA ASP A 67 12.95 3.01 17.87
C ASP A 67 14.02 2.68 16.83
N VAL A 68 14.51 3.69 16.14
CA VAL A 68 15.63 3.58 15.20
C VAL A 68 16.80 4.45 15.69
N PRO A 69 18.05 4.04 15.46
CA PRO A 69 19.20 4.86 15.81
C PRO A 69 19.16 6.22 15.10
N ALA A 70 19.56 7.27 15.79
CA ALA A 70 19.67 8.61 15.21
C ALA A 70 20.72 8.68 14.07
N SER A 71 21.69 7.76 14.10
CA SER A 71 22.70 7.58 13.05
C SER A 71 23.16 6.13 13.00
N PHE A 72 23.62 5.69 11.83
CA PHE A 72 24.17 4.35 11.62
C PHE A 72 25.71 4.44 11.56
N THR A 73 26.39 3.44 12.11
CA THR A 73 27.85 3.34 11.99
C THR A 73 28.24 2.98 10.55
N ALA A 74 29.48 3.31 10.18
CA ALA A 74 30.00 2.99 8.84
C ALA A 74 29.95 1.47 8.56
N GLU A 75 30.20 0.64 9.60
CA GLU A 75 30.15 -0.81 9.50
C GLU A 75 28.72 -1.32 9.26
N ALA A 76 27.74 -0.73 9.96
CA ALA A 76 26.33 -1.08 9.75
C ALA A 76 25.86 -0.71 8.34
N VAL A 77 26.28 0.47 7.85
CA VAL A 77 25.98 0.91 6.48
C VAL A 77 26.62 -0.03 5.45
N ALA A 78 27.89 -0.39 5.63
CA ALA A 78 28.59 -1.31 4.74
C ALA A 78 27.94 -2.72 4.72
N ALA A 79 27.57 -3.24 5.89
CA ALA A 79 26.86 -4.51 5.97
C ALA A 79 25.48 -4.46 5.31
N GLY A 80 24.74 -3.37 5.52
CA GLY A 80 23.45 -3.13 4.87
C GLY A 80 23.58 -3.03 3.34
N ALA A 81 24.61 -2.37 2.83
CA ALA A 81 24.86 -2.26 1.40
C ALA A 81 25.08 -3.63 0.74
N VAL A 82 25.83 -4.53 1.38
CA VAL A 82 26.04 -5.91 0.89
C VAL A 82 24.71 -6.66 0.81
N GLN A 83 23.86 -6.56 1.83
CA GLN A 83 22.53 -7.20 1.84
C GLN A 83 21.61 -6.59 0.79
N TYR A 84 21.64 -5.27 0.64
CA TYR A 84 20.86 -4.56 -0.36
C TYR A 84 21.20 -5.02 -1.78
N GLN A 85 22.49 -5.05 -2.12
CA GLN A 85 22.97 -5.51 -3.43
C GLN A 85 22.58 -6.96 -3.70
N ALA A 86 22.64 -7.82 -2.69
CA ALA A 86 22.33 -9.24 -2.86
C ALA A 86 20.83 -9.52 -3.04
N MET A 87 19.94 -8.71 -2.41
CA MET A 87 18.52 -9.07 -2.29
C MET A 87 17.55 -8.05 -2.86
N CYS A 88 17.90 -6.78 -2.92
CA CYS A 88 16.95 -5.70 -3.21
C CYS A 88 17.26 -4.96 -4.52
N GLU A 89 18.52 -4.78 -4.87
CA GLU A 89 18.99 -3.96 -5.98
C GLU A 89 18.43 -4.39 -7.33
N HIS A 90 18.22 -5.70 -7.54
CA HIS A 90 17.67 -6.22 -8.79
C HIS A 90 16.28 -5.66 -9.14
N CYS A 91 15.45 -5.39 -8.09
CA CYS A 91 14.12 -4.82 -8.29
C CYS A 91 14.11 -3.30 -8.09
N HIS A 92 14.89 -2.82 -7.13
CA HIS A 92 14.80 -1.44 -6.66
C HIS A 92 15.88 -0.50 -7.21
N ALA A 93 16.78 -1.00 -8.05
CA ALA A 93 17.93 -0.27 -8.55
C ALA A 93 18.89 0.22 -7.43
N GLY A 94 19.90 0.98 -7.77
CA GLY A 94 20.86 1.52 -6.81
C GLY A 94 21.60 2.73 -7.37
N PRO A 95 22.51 3.34 -6.62
CA PRO A 95 23.34 4.43 -7.10
C PRO A 95 24.20 4.00 -8.30
N GLY A 96 23.84 4.45 -9.50
CA GLY A 96 24.52 4.08 -10.75
C GLY A 96 24.25 2.67 -11.25
N VAL A 97 23.26 1.97 -10.68
CA VAL A 97 22.83 0.63 -11.12
C VAL A 97 21.35 0.65 -11.44
N GLU A 98 21.00 0.27 -12.65
CA GLU A 98 19.62 0.13 -13.08
C GLU A 98 19.01 -1.18 -12.56
N ARG A 99 17.69 -1.22 -12.46
CA ARG A 99 16.99 -2.47 -12.13
C ARG A 99 17.15 -3.52 -13.21
N ALA A 100 16.98 -4.78 -12.86
CA ALA A 100 16.99 -5.85 -13.83
C ALA A 100 15.81 -5.71 -14.83
N GLN A 101 16.02 -6.02 -16.10
CA GLN A 101 15.02 -5.88 -17.16
C GLN A 101 13.70 -6.60 -16.83
N TRP A 102 13.75 -7.75 -16.19
CA TRP A 102 12.54 -8.48 -15.79
C TRP A 102 11.73 -7.76 -14.71
N ALA A 103 12.36 -6.90 -13.89
CA ALA A 103 11.69 -6.13 -12.85
C ALA A 103 10.94 -4.91 -13.41
N GLU A 104 11.23 -4.48 -14.63
CA GLU A 104 10.52 -3.40 -15.30
C GLU A 104 9.06 -3.74 -15.62
N GLY A 105 8.75 -5.03 -15.77
CA GLY A 105 7.41 -5.53 -16.04
C GLY A 105 6.56 -5.83 -14.81
N LEU A 106 7.07 -5.58 -13.60
CA LEU A 106 6.30 -5.82 -12.37
C LEU A 106 5.26 -4.70 -12.16
N LEU A 107 4.07 -5.08 -11.70
CA LEU A 107 3.01 -4.16 -11.28
C LEU A 107 2.51 -4.50 -9.86
N PRO A 108 2.52 -3.52 -8.95
CA PRO A 108 3.12 -2.19 -9.12
C PRO A 108 4.63 -2.29 -9.36
N GLN A 109 5.16 -1.36 -10.16
CA GLN A 109 6.59 -1.32 -10.41
C GLN A 109 7.32 -1.01 -9.10
N PRO A 110 8.38 -1.80 -8.73
CA PRO A 110 9.16 -1.51 -7.54
C PRO A 110 9.74 -0.10 -7.60
N PRO A 111 9.56 0.73 -6.56
CA PRO A 111 10.09 2.09 -6.59
C PRO A 111 11.62 2.10 -6.63
N HIS A 112 12.19 3.10 -7.28
CA HIS A 112 13.63 3.36 -7.26
C HIS A 112 14.01 3.88 -5.88
N LEU A 113 14.74 3.10 -5.07
CA LEU A 113 14.93 3.43 -3.64
C LEU A 113 15.83 4.64 -3.41
N THR A 114 16.66 5.06 -4.36
CA THR A 114 17.39 6.34 -4.26
C THR A 114 16.45 7.54 -4.16
N GLU A 115 15.22 7.43 -4.68
CA GLU A 115 14.19 8.46 -4.64
C GLU A 115 13.15 8.16 -3.56
N ALA A 116 12.66 6.93 -3.52
CA ALA A 116 11.56 6.54 -2.65
C ALA A 116 11.93 6.54 -1.17
N ALA A 117 13.17 6.19 -0.81
CA ALA A 117 13.61 6.16 0.57
C ALA A 117 13.52 7.53 1.26
N ALA A 118 13.65 8.63 0.51
CA ALA A 118 13.52 9.98 1.04
C ALA A 118 12.07 10.37 1.42
N MET A 119 11.09 9.59 0.97
CA MET A 119 9.66 9.84 1.25
C MET A 119 9.16 9.14 2.52
N TRP A 120 10.02 8.35 3.17
CA TRP A 120 9.69 7.53 4.34
C TRP A 120 10.63 7.83 5.50
N GLN A 121 10.12 7.72 6.71
CA GLN A 121 10.97 7.80 7.91
C GLN A 121 11.75 6.48 8.08
N PRO A 122 12.91 6.48 8.73
CA PRO A 122 13.73 5.26 8.92
C PRO A 122 13.00 4.10 9.61
N ASN A 123 12.12 4.37 10.57
CA ASN A 123 11.29 3.38 11.25
C ASN A 123 10.23 2.78 10.29
N GLU A 124 9.68 3.59 9.39
CA GLU A 124 8.74 3.15 8.37
C GLU A 124 9.43 2.25 7.34
N VAL A 125 10.64 2.65 6.88
CA VAL A 125 11.46 1.81 6.00
C VAL A 125 11.78 0.47 6.67
N PHE A 126 12.14 0.48 7.95
CA PHE A 126 12.37 -0.76 8.70
C PHE A 126 11.12 -1.64 8.73
N TRP A 127 9.96 -1.04 8.99
CA TRP A 127 8.69 -1.78 9.02
C TRP A 127 8.36 -2.38 7.66
N LEU A 128 8.50 -1.61 6.57
CA LEU A 128 8.26 -2.05 5.19
C LEU A 128 9.15 -3.24 4.81
N VAL A 129 10.46 -3.15 5.11
CA VAL A 129 11.41 -4.22 4.79
C VAL A 129 11.13 -5.48 5.62
N LYS A 130 10.73 -5.32 6.88
CA LYS A 130 10.47 -6.45 7.79
C LYS A 130 9.17 -7.20 7.47
N HIS A 131 8.11 -6.50 7.09
CA HIS A 131 6.77 -7.07 6.98
C HIS A 131 6.29 -7.23 5.53
N GLY A 132 6.83 -6.44 4.60
CA GLY A 132 6.36 -6.35 3.23
C GLY A 132 5.05 -5.56 3.09
N VAL A 133 4.72 -5.16 1.89
CA VAL A 133 3.45 -4.50 1.51
C VAL A 133 3.08 -4.88 0.07
#